data_43883b806fd5916c3ad7f13824c4e01d
#
_entry.id   43883b806fd5916c3ad7f13824c4e01d
#
_cell.length_a   1.000
_cell.length_b   1.000
_cell.length_c   1.000
_cell.angle_alpha   90.00
_cell.angle_beta   90.00
_cell.angle_gamma   90.00
#
_symmetry.space_group_name_H-M   'P 1'
#
loop_
_entity.id
_entity.type
_entity.pdbx_description
1 polymer ?
#
loop_
_entity_poly.entity_id
_entity_poly.type
_entity_poly.pdbx_seq_one_letter_code
_entity_poly.pdbx_strand_id
1 'polypeptide(L)'
;MSITDSSKSQPLLLMVAGAKGAIGSTLAVLAAAMSQRPESILPSLTTEQMLSDLLPSKPVHMVGWDLNDRTFLECIEAHGVLPKELWEPYERELDQVKVHMPPEGSLDLLGQVERLKQDISAFKKQYPHAKGVFINLLPAAPTRDLNRLEDFSQLYSEVAPEDLPDLPYTIAALLAGVPIVNFTPNQVEIPLVIKEAIKQGVPISGRDGKTGQTYLKVVLASALKARNLIVDGWYSLNILGNQDGKNLMDPHRAAGKLSNKTDILDDIMGYQVGERYGVSSHKVQIDYYAPRGDAKEAWDVIDFLGVFGLPMSLRLNLQGRDSILAAPLALDLARWMVVLQMAGRSGPVPELAFYYKQPVGHDPPLTFQDQVAVLRELGLWCHERILKDRGQQAADSGQRAADRGQL
;
A
#
# COMPACT_ATOMS: atom_id res chain seq x y z
N MET A 1 -5.78 34.41 -23.99
CA MET A 1 -4.50 33.77 -23.59
C MET A 1 -4.82 32.70 -22.57
N SER A 2 -4.80 31.43 -22.97
CA SER A 2 -5.05 30.33 -22.05
C SER A 2 -3.84 30.22 -21.14
N ILE A 3 -4.05 30.46 -19.85
CA ILE A 3 -3.07 30.15 -18.82
C ILE A 3 -2.97 28.62 -18.82
N THR A 4 -1.89 28.10 -19.40
CA THR A 4 -1.55 26.68 -19.32
C THR A 4 -1.26 26.37 -17.85
N ASP A 5 -2.22 25.71 -17.21
CA ASP A 5 -2.15 25.26 -15.82
C ASP A 5 -1.03 24.23 -15.68
N SER A 6 0.19 24.69 -15.39
CA SER A 6 1.38 23.86 -15.25
C SER A 6 1.31 22.88 -14.06
N SER A 7 0.26 22.98 -13.22
CA SER A 7 0.06 22.10 -12.05
C SER A 7 -0.67 20.79 -12.39
N LYS A 8 -1.35 20.73 -13.56
CA LYS A 8 -2.12 19.55 -13.99
C LYS A 8 -1.29 18.43 -14.64
N SER A 9 0.01 18.61 -14.85
CA SER A 9 0.78 17.70 -15.71
C SER A 9 2.06 17.14 -15.09
N GLN A 10 2.12 16.97 -13.76
CA GLN A 10 3.31 16.38 -13.13
C GLN A 10 3.21 14.85 -13.15
N PRO A 11 4.19 14.13 -13.73
CA PRO A 11 4.24 12.67 -13.72
C PRO A 11 4.31 12.08 -12.32
N LEU A 12 3.93 10.82 -12.18
CA LEU A 12 4.10 10.06 -10.96
C LEU A 12 5.43 9.29 -11.00
N LEU A 13 6.20 9.30 -9.92
CA LEU A 13 7.41 8.52 -9.74
C LEU A 13 7.25 7.53 -8.60
N LEU A 14 7.14 6.25 -8.91
CA LEU A 14 7.10 5.16 -7.96
C LEU A 14 8.52 4.77 -7.58
N MET A 15 8.87 4.86 -6.29
CA MET A 15 10.15 4.43 -5.72
C MET A 15 9.88 3.15 -4.90
N VAL A 16 10.23 1.98 -5.44
CA VAL A 16 9.75 0.70 -4.93
C VAL A 16 10.87 -0.10 -4.29
N ALA A 17 10.76 -0.43 -3.00
CA ALA A 17 11.58 -1.46 -2.37
C ALA A 17 10.95 -2.84 -2.64
N GLY A 18 11.73 -3.79 -3.17
CA GLY A 18 11.23 -5.06 -3.71
C GLY A 18 10.69 -4.91 -5.14
N ALA A 19 11.33 -4.05 -5.94
CA ALA A 19 10.90 -3.67 -7.28
C ALA A 19 10.81 -4.85 -8.27
N LYS A 20 11.68 -5.84 -8.13
CA LYS A 20 11.74 -7.03 -9.00
C LYS A 20 10.93 -8.22 -8.45
N GLY A 21 10.24 -8.05 -7.30
CA GLY A 21 9.29 -9.05 -6.79
C GLY A 21 8.05 -9.19 -7.68
N ALA A 22 7.21 -10.20 -7.44
CA ALA A 22 6.03 -10.47 -8.24
C ALA A 22 5.06 -9.26 -8.31
N ILE A 23 4.81 -8.59 -7.19
CA ILE A 23 3.97 -7.38 -7.16
C ILE A 23 4.67 -6.21 -7.85
N GLY A 24 5.95 -5.97 -7.55
CA GLY A 24 6.74 -4.88 -8.15
C GLY A 24 6.83 -5.00 -9.67
N SER A 25 7.09 -6.20 -10.18
CA SER A 25 7.13 -6.48 -11.63
C SER A 25 5.76 -6.23 -12.28
N THR A 26 4.68 -6.70 -11.66
CA THR A 26 3.31 -6.48 -12.15
C THR A 26 2.95 -4.99 -12.13
N LEU A 27 3.37 -4.26 -11.09
CA LEU A 27 3.16 -2.81 -10.97
C LEU A 27 3.91 -2.04 -12.08
N ALA A 28 5.12 -2.47 -12.44
CA ALA A 28 5.87 -1.85 -13.54
C ALA A 28 5.17 -2.03 -14.89
N VAL A 29 4.67 -3.23 -15.17
CA VAL A 29 3.89 -3.49 -16.38
C VAL A 29 2.62 -2.64 -16.40
N LEU A 30 1.90 -2.56 -15.28
CA LEU A 30 0.72 -1.72 -15.12
C LEU A 30 1.05 -0.23 -15.38
N ALA A 31 2.15 0.27 -14.81
CA ALA A 31 2.60 1.66 -14.99
C ALA A 31 2.96 1.97 -16.46
N ALA A 32 3.65 1.07 -17.16
CA ALA A 32 3.98 1.19 -18.56
C ALA A 32 2.72 1.16 -19.44
N ALA A 33 1.81 0.22 -19.19
CA ALA A 33 0.54 0.11 -19.90
C ALA A 33 -0.33 1.36 -19.72
N MET A 34 -0.46 1.87 -18.50
CA MET A 34 -1.20 3.12 -18.23
C MET A 34 -0.60 4.33 -18.93
N SER A 35 0.71 4.35 -19.10
CA SER A 35 1.40 5.45 -19.77
C SER A 35 1.18 5.42 -21.28
N GLN A 36 1.19 4.25 -21.92
CA GLN A 36 1.15 4.09 -23.36
C GLN A 36 -0.24 3.74 -23.91
N ARG A 37 -0.96 2.82 -23.27
CA ARG A 37 -2.25 2.28 -23.72
C ARG A 37 -3.26 2.22 -22.58
N PRO A 38 -3.66 3.36 -22.04
CA PRO A 38 -4.59 3.41 -20.91
C PRO A 38 -5.92 2.71 -21.16
N GLU A 39 -6.34 2.64 -22.42
CA GLU A 39 -7.54 1.93 -22.85
C GLU A 39 -7.46 0.41 -22.69
N SER A 40 -6.25 -0.14 -22.56
CA SER A 40 -6.04 -1.58 -22.34
C SER A 40 -6.25 -1.99 -20.87
N ILE A 41 -6.41 -1.02 -19.96
CA ILE A 41 -6.56 -1.25 -18.53
C ILE A 41 -8.01 -1.02 -18.14
N LEU A 42 -8.58 -1.98 -17.42
CA LEU A 42 -9.92 -1.82 -16.87
C LEU A 42 -9.95 -0.61 -15.93
N PRO A 43 -10.97 0.26 -16.03
CA PRO A 43 -11.11 1.45 -15.19
C PRO A 43 -11.60 1.07 -13.78
N SER A 44 -10.87 0.16 -13.12
CA SER A 44 -11.22 -0.41 -11.83
C SER A 44 -10.55 0.27 -10.64
N LEU A 45 -9.68 1.29 -10.90
CA LEU A 45 -8.97 1.98 -9.84
C LEU A 45 -9.90 2.99 -9.16
N THR A 46 -10.08 2.82 -7.84
CA THR A 46 -10.96 3.64 -7.01
C THR A 46 -10.65 5.13 -7.11
N THR A 47 -9.37 5.49 -7.28
CA THR A 47 -8.89 6.85 -7.43
C THR A 47 -9.43 7.58 -8.67
N GLU A 48 -9.70 6.85 -9.76
CA GLU A 48 -10.24 7.46 -11.00
C GLU A 48 -11.60 8.16 -10.75
N GLN A 49 -12.40 7.63 -9.84
CA GLN A 49 -13.70 8.20 -9.50
C GLN A 49 -13.65 9.29 -8.42
N MET A 50 -12.72 9.15 -7.46
CA MET A 50 -12.68 10.01 -6.28
C MET A 50 -11.70 11.17 -6.40
N LEU A 51 -10.65 11.02 -7.19
CA LEU A 51 -9.59 12.02 -7.32
C LEU A 51 -9.49 12.63 -8.72
N SER A 52 -10.12 12.04 -9.73
CA SER A 52 -10.16 12.47 -11.14
C SER A 52 -9.21 13.61 -11.56
N ASP A 53 -9.61 14.85 -11.35
CA ASP A 53 -8.89 16.07 -11.75
C ASP A 53 -7.63 16.37 -10.90
N LEU A 54 -7.43 15.65 -9.80
CA LEU A 54 -6.27 15.79 -8.92
C LEU A 54 -5.16 14.79 -9.22
N LEU A 55 -5.45 13.76 -10.02
CA LEU A 55 -4.49 12.71 -10.32
C LEU A 55 -3.25 13.24 -11.03
N PRO A 56 -2.06 12.74 -10.68
CA PRO A 56 -0.85 12.99 -11.45
C PRO A 56 -1.04 12.64 -12.92
N SER A 57 -0.42 13.43 -13.80
CA SER A 57 -0.47 13.15 -15.24
C SER A 57 0.38 11.93 -15.60
N LYS A 58 0.21 11.45 -16.82
CA LYS A 58 1.10 10.48 -17.44
C LYS A 58 2.40 11.17 -17.89
N PRO A 59 3.53 10.47 -17.97
CA PRO A 59 3.71 9.04 -17.67
C PRO A 59 3.81 8.72 -16.18
N VAL A 60 3.67 7.43 -15.83
CA VAL A 60 4.01 6.86 -14.53
C VAL A 60 5.40 6.24 -14.66
N HIS A 61 6.38 6.78 -13.94
CA HIS A 61 7.74 6.25 -13.91
C HIS A 61 7.91 5.34 -12.71
N MET A 62 8.78 4.33 -12.85
CA MET A 62 9.16 3.46 -11.75
C MET A 62 10.68 3.35 -11.64
N VAL A 63 11.16 3.38 -10.41
CA VAL A 63 12.53 3.11 -9.99
C VAL A 63 12.48 2.32 -8.69
N GLY A 64 13.61 1.80 -8.19
CA GLY A 64 13.56 1.14 -6.89
C GLY A 64 14.83 0.41 -6.50
N TRP A 65 14.65 -0.53 -5.59
CA TRP A 65 15.72 -1.37 -5.03
C TRP A 65 15.29 -2.82 -4.99
N ASP A 66 16.22 -3.71 -5.31
CA ASP A 66 16.04 -5.16 -5.20
C ASP A 66 17.38 -5.88 -5.09
N LEU A 67 17.41 -7.02 -4.41
CA LEU A 67 18.59 -7.89 -4.27
C LEU A 67 18.81 -8.77 -5.50
N ASN A 68 17.81 -8.92 -6.36
CA ASN A 68 17.88 -9.80 -7.51
C ASN A 68 18.77 -9.18 -8.61
N ASP A 69 19.80 -9.89 -9.03
CA ASP A 69 20.77 -9.47 -10.04
C ASP A 69 20.29 -9.69 -11.49
N ARG A 70 19.22 -10.48 -11.69
CA ARG A 70 18.60 -10.68 -13.01
C ARG A 70 18.10 -9.36 -13.58
N THR A 71 17.97 -9.30 -14.90
CA THR A 71 17.29 -8.19 -15.56
C THR A 71 15.83 -8.10 -15.12
N PHE A 72 15.22 -6.95 -15.33
CA PHE A 72 13.83 -6.74 -14.95
C PHE A 72 12.90 -7.67 -15.74
N LEU A 73 13.16 -7.85 -17.03
CA LEU A 73 12.37 -8.74 -17.91
C LEU A 73 12.47 -10.21 -17.49
N GLU A 74 13.68 -10.69 -17.17
CA GLU A 74 13.87 -12.05 -16.64
C GLU A 74 13.09 -12.28 -15.34
N CYS A 75 12.95 -11.25 -14.50
CA CYS A 75 12.15 -11.36 -13.29
C CYS A 75 10.66 -11.45 -13.59
N ILE A 76 10.14 -10.65 -14.53
CA ILE A 76 8.74 -10.72 -14.97
C ILE A 76 8.41 -12.12 -15.48
N GLU A 77 9.27 -12.65 -16.36
CA GLU A 77 9.10 -13.98 -16.94
C GLU A 77 9.17 -15.08 -15.87
N ALA A 78 10.15 -15.02 -14.97
CA ALA A 78 10.32 -16.01 -13.89
C ALA A 78 9.16 -16.05 -12.89
N HIS A 79 8.52 -14.91 -12.61
CA HIS A 79 7.35 -14.88 -11.75
C HIS A 79 6.10 -15.47 -12.41
N GLY A 80 5.98 -15.41 -13.74
CA GLY A 80 4.86 -15.99 -14.48
C GLY A 80 3.49 -15.44 -14.10
N VAL A 81 3.44 -14.24 -13.52
CA VAL A 81 2.18 -13.58 -13.11
C VAL A 81 1.39 -13.18 -14.34
N LEU A 82 2.07 -12.56 -15.30
CA LEU A 82 1.49 -12.05 -16.54
C LEU A 82 1.91 -12.91 -17.73
N PRO A 83 0.98 -13.29 -18.63
CA PRO A 83 1.34 -13.85 -19.93
C PRO A 83 2.22 -12.89 -20.71
N LYS A 84 3.11 -13.42 -21.55
CA LYS A 84 4.10 -12.62 -22.29
C LYS A 84 3.45 -11.53 -23.15
N GLU A 85 2.34 -11.83 -23.77
CA GLU A 85 1.58 -10.93 -24.63
C GLU A 85 1.11 -9.63 -23.93
N LEU A 86 1.03 -9.65 -22.60
CA LEU A 86 0.62 -8.49 -21.81
C LEU A 86 1.76 -7.54 -21.44
N TRP A 87 3.01 -8.01 -21.43
CA TRP A 87 4.16 -7.18 -21.06
C TRP A 87 5.17 -6.97 -22.21
N GLU A 88 5.24 -7.88 -23.19
CA GLU A 88 6.09 -7.75 -24.39
C GLU A 88 5.94 -6.39 -25.11
N PRO A 89 4.75 -5.81 -25.29
CA PRO A 89 4.60 -4.50 -25.91
C PRO A 89 5.34 -3.36 -25.17
N TYR A 90 5.75 -3.58 -23.92
CA TYR A 90 6.39 -2.58 -23.05
C TYR A 90 7.84 -2.94 -22.70
N GLU A 91 8.45 -3.94 -23.37
CA GLU A 91 9.81 -4.41 -23.05
C GLU A 91 10.83 -3.27 -22.95
N ARG A 92 10.77 -2.31 -23.89
CA ARG A 92 11.68 -1.18 -23.92
C ARG A 92 11.60 -0.30 -22.66
N GLU A 93 10.41 -0.04 -22.19
CA GLU A 93 10.15 0.77 -20.98
C GLU A 93 10.52 -0.01 -19.73
N LEU A 94 10.21 -1.29 -19.71
CA LEU A 94 10.52 -2.17 -18.58
C LEU A 94 12.03 -2.36 -18.43
N ASP A 95 12.77 -2.48 -19.53
CA ASP A 95 14.23 -2.56 -19.52
C ASP A 95 14.90 -1.26 -19.03
N GLN A 96 14.20 -0.12 -19.13
CA GLN A 96 14.67 1.17 -18.64
C GLN A 96 14.40 1.41 -17.14
N VAL A 97 13.65 0.53 -16.46
CA VAL A 97 13.37 0.65 -15.03
C VAL A 97 14.67 0.50 -14.25
N LYS A 98 15.09 1.59 -13.58
CA LYS A 98 16.32 1.60 -12.79
C LYS A 98 16.08 0.98 -11.42
N VAL A 99 16.74 -0.13 -11.18
CA VAL A 99 16.73 -0.82 -9.89
C VAL A 99 18.15 -0.85 -9.33
N HIS A 100 18.34 -0.22 -8.18
CA HIS A 100 19.59 -0.22 -7.46
C HIS A 100 19.69 -1.45 -6.54
N MET A 101 20.91 -1.89 -6.26
CA MET A 101 21.15 -2.82 -5.17
C MET A 101 20.80 -2.15 -3.84
N PRO A 102 20.22 -2.86 -2.88
CA PRO A 102 20.05 -2.37 -1.51
C PRO A 102 21.37 -1.88 -0.91
N PRO A 103 21.33 -1.08 0.16
CA PRO A 103 22.54 -0.74 0.91
C PRO A 103 23.30 -2.00 1.35
N GLU A 104 24.61 -1.89 1.42
CA GLU A 104 25.47 -2.99 1.88
C GLU A 104 25.13 -3.37 3.32
N GLY A 105 25.02 -4.68 3.60
CA GLY A 105 24.74 -5.17 4.95
C GLY A 105 25.83 -4.87 5.99
N SER A 106 27.00 -4.40 5.57
CA SER A 106 28.08 -3.93 6.45
C SER A 106 27.83 -2.54 7.04
N LEU A 107 26.89 -1.78 6.48
CA LEU A 107 26.52 -0.45 6.98
C LEU A 107 25.57 -0.58 8.16
N ASP A 108 25.75 0.25 9.17
CA ASP A 108 24.77 0.45 10.24
C ASP A 108 23.49 1.12 9.73
N LEU A 109 22.47 1.23 10.56
CA LEU A 109 21.17 1.79 10.17
C LEU A 109 21.32 3.23 9.62
N LEU A 110 22.15 4.08 10.23
CA LEU A 110 22.37 5.44 9.76
C LEU A 110 23.06 5.45 8.39
N GLY A 111 24.07 4.64 8.19
CA GLY A 111 24.77 4.50 6.91
C GLY A 111 23.86 4.04 5.79
N GLN A 112 22.97 3.07 6.08
CA GLN A 112 21.96 2.62 5.13
C GLN A 112 20.95 3.73 4.78
N VAL A 113 20.46 4.47 5.76
CA VAL A 113 19.55 5.61 5.56
C VAL A 113 20.20 6.67 4.67
N GLU A 114 21.45 7.05 4.94
CA GLU A 114 22.15 8.08 4.15
C GLU A 114 22.40 7.60 2.69
N ARG A 115 22.74 6.32 2.49
CA ARG A 115 22.88 5.75 1.15
C ARG A 115 21.54 5.80 0.39
N LEU A 116 20.44 5.42 1.01
CA LEU A 116 19.11 5.45 0.39
C LEU A 116 18.64 6.88 0.09
N LYS A 117 18.96 7.86 0.95
CA LYS A 117 18.69 9.28 0.68
C LYS A 117 19.43 9.78 -0.57
N GLN A 118 20.67 9.32 -0.78
CA GLN A 118 21.42 9.63 -2.00
C GLN A 118 20.74 9.06 -3.23
N ASP A 119 20.27 7.80 -3.17
CA ASP A 119 19.53 7.17 -4.25
C ASP A 119 18.23 7.92 -4.56
N ILE A 120 17.43 8.26 -3.54
CA ILE A 120 16.19 9.05 -3.69
C ILE A 120 16.50 10.41 -4.33
N SER A 121 17.59 11.07 -3.92
CA SER A 121 18.01 12.34 -4.52
C SER A 121 18.37 12.17 -6.00
N ALA A 122 19.07 11.08 -6.36
CA ALA A 122 19.41 10.76 -7.74
C ALA A 122 18.16 10.50 -8.59
N PHE A 123 17.20 9.75 -8.06
CA PHE A 123 15.90 9.50 -8.73
C PHE A 123 15.11 10.80 -8.96
N LYS A 124 15.03 11.66 -7.94
CA LYS A 124 14.39 12.98 -8.08
C LYS A 124 15.09 13.86 -9.11
N LYS A 125 16.41 13.82 -9.22
CA LYS A 125 17.18 14.56 -10.24
C LYS A 125 16.92 14.01 -11.65
N GLN A 126 16.74 12.70 -11.78
CA GLN A 126 16.42 12.09 -13.08
C GLN A 126 14.99 12.44 -13.54
N TYR A 127 14.05 12.60 -12.60
CA TYR A 127 12.64 12.93 -12.87
C TYR A 127 12.20 14.21 -12.15
N PRO A 128 12.78 15.39 -12.50
CA PRO A 128 12.67 16.61 -11.70
C PRO A 128 11.25 17.17 -11.60
N HIS A 129 10.37 16.79 -12.51
CA HIS A 129 8.98 17.24 -12.53
C HIS A 129 8.00 16.21 -12.00
N ALA A 130 8.45 15.02 -11.63
CA ALA A 130 7.58 13.97 -11.14
C ALA A 130 7.32 14.09 -9.63
N LYS A 131 6.10 13.74 -9.22
CA LYS A 131 5.74 13.56 -7.81
C LYS A 131 6.17 12.17 -7.35
N GLY A 132 7.14 12.12 -6.44
CA GLY A 132 7.66 10.86 -5.90
C GLY A 132 6.80 10.31 -4.79
N VAL A 133 6.69 8.98 -4.73
CA VAL A 133 6.11 8.21 -3.63
C VAL A 133 6.94 6.96 -3.38
N PHE A 134 7.20 6.64 -2.14
CA PHE A 134 7.87 5.41 -1.74
C PHE A 134 6.84 4.31 -1.48
N ILE A 135 7.06 3.13 -2.05
CA ILE A 135 6.22 1.94 -1.87
C ILE A 135 7.09 0.81 -1.32
N ASN A 136 6.73 0.33 -0.14
CA ASN A 136 7.37 -0.81 0.49
C ASN A 136 6.65 -2.11 0.09
N LEU A 137 7.35 -2.97 -0.66
CA LEU A 137 6.92 -4.33 -1.07
C LEU A 137 7.90 -5.41 -0.59
N LEU A 138 8.71 -5.11 0.42
CA LEU A 138 9.67 -6.08 0.96
C LEU A 138 8.97 -7.28 1.62
N PRO A 139 9.64 -8.43 1.72
CA PRO A 139 9.10 -9.60 2.40
C PRO A 139 8.75 -9.35 3.87
N ALA A 140 7.85 -10.19 4.43
CA ALA A 140 7.54 -10.15 5.85
C ALA A 140 8.80 -10.38 6.71
N ALA A 141 9.02 -9.48 7.66
CA ALA A 141 10.09 -9.52 8.65
C ALA A 141 9.55 -9.84 10.06
N PRO A 142 10.39 -10.25 11.01
CA PRO A 142 10.00 -10.41 12.40
C PRO A 142 9.51 -9.08 13.00
N THR A 143 8.54 -9.16 13.91
CA THR A 143 8.03 -7.98 14.63
C THR A 143 8.95 -7.65 15.81
N ARG A 144 9.24 -6.35 15.99
CA ARG A 144 9.96 -5.83 17.15
C ARG A 144 9.19 -4.68 17.80
N ASP A 145 9.17 -4.67 19.13
CA ASP A 145 8.62 -3.53 19.88
C ASP A 145 9.67 -2.41 20.01
N LEU A 146 9.46 -1.34 19.29
CA LEU A 146 10.29 -0.12 19.29
C LEU A 146 9.57 1.08 19.88
N ASN A 147 8.44 0.87 20.57
CA ASN A 147 7.62 1.96 21.11
C ASN A 147 8.35 2.79 22.20
N ARG A 148 9.39 2.22 22.81
CA ARG A 148 10.19 2.86 23.86
C ARG A 148 11.22 3.90 23.37
N LEU A 149 11.49 3.93 22.07
CA LEU A 149 12.50 4.79 21.49
C LEU A 149 12.01 6.24 21.44
N GLU A 150 12.82 7.15 21.97
CA GLU A 150 12.45 8.57 22.11
C GLU A 150 12.97 9.44 20.97
N ASP A 151 14.13 9.08 20.41
CA ASP A 151 14.78 9.84 19.33
C ASP A 151 15.52 8.95 18.31
N PHE A 152 15.91 9.55 17.18
CA PHE A 152 16.62 8.85 16.12
C PHE A 152 18.06 8.43 16.52
N SER A 153 18.70 9.08 17.48
CA SER A 153 20.04 8.67 17.94
C SER A 153 19.98 7.32 18.62
N GLN A 154 18.98 7.13 19.50
CA GLN A 154 18.70 5.83 20.11
C GLN A 154 18.34 4.77 19.04
N LEU A 155 17.48 5.12 18.10
CA LEU A 155 17.08 4.22 17.03
C LEU A 155 18.31 3.74 16.25
N TYR A 156 19.20 4.64 15.83
CA TYR A 156 20.42 4.30 15.07
C TYR A 156 21.43 3.49 15.86
N SER A 157 21.46 3.61 17.17
CA SER A 157 22.40 2.87 18.02
C SER A 157 21.88 1.50 18.50
N GLU A 158 20.56 1.32 18.58
CA GLU A 158 19.96 0.12 19.18
C GLU A 158 19.36 -0.86 18.17
N VAL A 159 19.04 -0.40 16.96
CA VAL A 159 18.35 -1.23 15.94
C VAL A 159 19.34 -1.62 14.84
N ALA A 160 19.56 -2.92 14.72
CA ALA A 160 20.32 -3.46 13.60
C ALA A 160 19.45 -3.50 12.34
N PRO A 161 19.96 -3.13 11.16
CA PRO A 161 19.21 -3.10 9.91
C PRO A 161 18.58 -4.45 9.53
N GLU A 162 19.25 -5.56 9.87
CA GLU A 162 18.76 -6.92 9.62
C GLU A 162 17.51 -7.29 10.43
N ASP A 163 17.29 -6.61 11.54
CA ASP A 163 16.11 -6.82 12.38
C ASP A 163 14.83 -6.24 11.76
N LEU A 164 14.95 -5.12 11.07
CA LEU A 164 13.86 -4.41 10.37
C LEU A 164 14.36 -3.86 9.04
N PRO A 165 14.51 -4.71 8.02
CA PRO A 165 15.11 -4.33 6.73
C PRO A 165 14.34 -3.24 5.97
N ASP A 166 13.09 -3.00 6.32
CA ASP A 166 12.23 -1.96 5.73
C ASP A 166 12.47 -0.57 6.33
N LEU A 167 12.99 -0.53 7.57
CA LEU A 167 13.08 0.71 8.35
C LEU A 167 14.02 1.74 7.71
N PRO A 168 15.22 1.38 7.20
CA PRO A 168 16.11 2.34 6.57
C PRO A 168 15.47 3.00 5.34
N TYR A 169 14.70 2.27 4.53
CA TYR A 169 13.97 2.82 3.38
C TYR A 169 12.89 3.81 3.81
N THR A 170 12.11 3.44 4.84
CA THR A 170 11.05 4.28 5.40
C THR A 170 11.62 5.59 5.93
N ILE A 171 12.69 5.54 6.72
CA ILE A 171 13.36 6.73 7.28
C ILE A 171 13.95 7.59 6.16
N ALA A 172 14.63 6.99 5.18
CA ALA A 172 15.20 7.72 4.06
C ALA A 172 14.13 8.45 3.23
N ALA A 173 13.00 7.80 2.93
CA ALA A 173 11.88 8.41 2.25
C ALA A 173 11.28 9.57 3.07
N LEU A 174 11.06 9.35 4.36
CA LEU A 174 10.58 10.35 5.30
C LEU A 174 11.45 11.60 5.31
N LEU A 175 12.77 11.44 5.54
CA LEU A 175 13.72 12.54 5.59
C LEU A 175 13.93 13.23 4.23
N ALA A 176 13.61 12.55 3.12
CA ALA A 176 13.61 13.12 1.79
C ALA A 176 12.27 13.82 1.43
N GLY A 177 11.29 13.87 2.35
CA GLY A 177 9.98 14.47 2.13
C GLY A 177 9.13 13.71 1.11
N VAL A 178 9.27 12.38 1.05
CA VAL A 178 8.56 11.50 0.10
C VAL A 178 7.44 10.77 0.83
N PRO A 179 6.18 10.84 0.37
CA PRO A 179 5.06 10.08 0.91
C PRO A 179 5.34 8.58 0.96
N ILE A 180 4.80 7.89 1.97
CA ILE A 180 5.13 6.49 2.27
C ILE A 180 3.90 5.60 2.20
N VAL A 181 3.98 4.56 1.37
CA VAL A 181 3.03 3.44 1.29
C VAL A 181 3.69 2.20 1.84
N ASN A 182 3.31 1.77 3.04
CA ASN A 182 3.74 0.48 3.58
C ASN A 182 2.72 -0.61 3.22
N PHE A 183 2.96 -1.32 2.12
CA PHE A 183 2.07 -2.39 1.66
C PHE A 183 2.36 -3.74 2.31
N THR A 184 3.43 -3.82 3.12
CA THR A 184 3.88 -5.01 3.84
C THR A 184 3.19 -5.15 5.20
N PRO A 185 3.25 -6.32 5.86
CA PRO A 185 2.81 -6.46 7.24
C PRO A 185 3.83 -5.89 8.27
N ASN A 186 5.02 -5.47 7.82
CA ASN A 186 6.12 -5.05 8.69
C ASN A 186 5.80 -3.71 9.36
N GLN A 187 6.05 -3.63 10.66
CA GLN A 187 5.74 -2.43 11.45
C GLN A 187 6.89 -1.42 11.35
N VAL A 188 6.80 -0.51 10.40
CA VAL A 188 7.74 0.61 10.25
C VAL A 188 7.18 1.94 10.77
N GLU A 189 5.87 2.00 11.02
CA GLU A 189 5.15 3.16 11.56
C GLU A 189 5.22 3.19 13.10
N ILE A 190 6.45 3.20 13.62
CA ILE A 190 6.71 3.35 15.06
C ILE A 190 6.44 4.79 15.51
N PRO A 191 6.16 5.06 16.80
CA PRO A 191 5.80 6.39 17.29
C PRO A 191 6.78 7.49 16.88
N LEU A 192 8.08 7.18 16.88
CA LEU A 192 9.14 8.10 16.46
C LEU A 192 9.02 8.48 14.97
N VAL A 193 8.79 7.49 14.09
CA VAL A 193 8.59 7.71 12.66
C VAL A 193 7.32 8.52 12.40
N ILE A 194 6.22 8.21 13.10
CA ILE A 194 4.96 8.97 13.00
C ILE A 194 5.16 10.44 13.41
N LYS A 195 5.82 10.67 14.55
CA LYS A 195 6.12 12.03 15.05
C LYS A 195 6.93 12.83 14.03
N GLU A 196 7.95 12.23 13.45
CA GLU A 196 8.75 12.90 12.44
C GLU A 196 8.00 13.11 11.12
N ALA A 197 7.13 12.16 10.72
CA ALA A 197 6.27 12.30 9.54
C ALA A 197 5.34 13.52 9.65
N ILE A 198 4.74 13.74 10.81
CA ILE A 198 3.93 14.92 11.08
C ILE A 198 4.78 16.20 10.98
N LYS A 199 5.95 16.21 11.59
CA LYS A 199 6.87 17.36 11.61
C LYS A 199 7.39 17.72 10.21
N GLN A 200 7.68 16.71 9.37
CA GLN A 200 8.19 16.90 8.00
C GLN A 200 7.07 17.15 6.96
N GLY A 201 5.82 17.13 7.35
CA GLY A 201 4.71 17.28 6.40
C GLY A 201 4.55 16.09 5.45
N VAL A 202 4.94 14.88 5.88
CA VAL A 202 4.93 13.67 5.05
C VAL A 202 3.77 12.76 5.48
N PRO A 203 2.83 12.43 4.58
CA PRO A 203 1.82 11.43 4.87
C PRO A 203 2.40 10.01 4.83
N ILE A 204 1.94 9.15 5.74
CA ILE A 204 2.32 7.74 5.83
C ILE A 204 1.07 6.87 5.90
N SER A 205 1.02 5.82 5.08
CA SER A 205 -0.06 4.84 5.07
C SER A 205 0.46 3.43 5.21
N GLY A 206 -0.26 2.58 5.85
CA GLY A 206 0.03 1.17 6.09
C GLY A 206 -1.11 0.55 6.87
N ARG A 207 -1.00 -0.72 7.16
CA ARG A 207 -0.06 -1.73 6.65
C ARG A 207 -0.81 -3.00 6.23
N ASP A 208 -0.09 -3.90 5.56
CA ASP A 208 -0.61 -5.17 5.06
C ASP A 208 -1.75 -5.01 4.06
N GLY A 209 -1.41 -4.89 2.77
CA GLY A 209 -2.35 -4.70 1.67
C GLY A 209 -3.49 -5.73 1.66
N LYS A 210 -4.72 -5.25 1.54
CA LYS A 210 -5.94 -6.05 1.61
C LYS A 210 -6.38 -6.50 0.21
N THR A 211 -5.74 -7.54 -0.33
CA THR A 211 -5.88 -7.94 -1.72
C THR A 211 -7.17 -8.72 -2.05
N GLY A 212 -7.44 -9.84 -1.35
CA GLY A 212 -8.51 -10.75 -1.78
C GLY A 212 -9.37 -11.26 -0.63
N GLN A 213 -8.98 -12.37 0.03
CA GLN A 213 -9.81 -13.03 1.04
C GLN A 213 -10.21 -12.08 2.20
N THR A 214 -9.28 -11.29 2.72
CA THR A 214 -9.59 -10.34 3.79
C THR A 214 -10.52 -9.23 3.32
N TYR A 215 -10.37 -8.76 2.07
CA TYR A 215 -11.34 -7.83 1.48
C TYR A 215 -12.75 -8.41 1.47
N LEU A 216 -12.93 -9.64 0.97
CA LEU A 216 -14.23 -10.32 0.96
C LEU A 216 -14.74 -10.57 2.39
N LYS A 217 -13.86 -10.87 3.35
CA LYS A 217 -14.23 -11.00 4.77
C LYS A 217 -14.84 -9.70 5.29
N VAL A 218 -14.20 -8.55 5.05
CA VAL A 218 -14.74 -7.24 5.45
C VAL A 218 -16.10 -6.98 4.81
N VAL A 219 -16.25 -7.22 3.50
CA VAL A 219 -17.51 -7.02 2.77
C VAL A 219 -18.63 -7.88 3.33
N LEU A 220 -18.40 -9.18 3.47
CA LEU A 220 -19.41 -10.13 3.94
C LEU A 220 -19.76 -9.93 5.41
N ALA A 221 -18.77 -9.74 6.29
CA ALA A 221 -19.01 -9.46 7.70
C ALA A 221 -19.85 -8.19 7.88
N SER A 222 -19.53 -7.12 7.13
CA SER A 222 -20.30 -5.88 7.14
C SER A 222 -21.74 -6.08 6.67
N ALA A 223 -21.93 -6.89 5.62
CA ALA A 223 -23.26 -7.20 5.10
C ALA A 223 -24.10 -8.04 6.07
N LEU A 224 -23.50 -9.04 6.72
CA LEU A 224 -24.14 -9.88 7.73
C LEU A 224 -24.53 -9.04 8.96
N LYS A 225 -23.61 -8.20 9.46
CA LYS A 225 -23.87 -7.25 10.55
C LYS A 225 -25.01 -6.30 10.25
N ALA A 226 -25.03 -5.69 9.07
CA ALA A 226 -26.07 -4.75 8.65
C ALA A 226 -27.47 -5.38 8.60
N ARG A 227 -27.55 -6.70 8.45
CA ARG A 227 -28.82 -7.47 8.50
C ARG A 227 -29.10 -8.10 9.86
N ASN A 228 -28.32 -7.80 10.87
CA ASN A 228 -28.40 -8.37 12.22
C ASN A 228 -28.34 -9.91 12.20
N LEU A 229 -27.51 -10.48 11.31
CA LEU A 229 -27.20 -11.90 11.27
C LEU A 229 -25.97 -12.15 12.15
N ILE A 230 -26.08 -13.07 13.08
CA ILE A 230 -25.02 -13.37 14.07
C ILE A 230 -24.04 -14.36 13.44
N VAL A 231 -22.81 -13.93 13.20
CA VAL A 231 -21.75 -14.83 12.75
C VAL A 231 -21.29 -15.69 13.93
N ASP A 232 -21.42 -16.99 13.77
CA ASP A 232 -21.18 -17.98 14.81
C ASP A 232 -19.84 -18.70 14.65
N GLY A 233 -19.37 -18.79 13.41
CA GLY A 233 -18.07 -19.33 13.07
C GLY A 233 -17.59 -18.87 11.70
N TRP A 234 -16.27 -18.79 11.53
CA TRP A 234 -15.63 -18.46 10.25
C TRP A 234 -14.35 -19.25 10.10
N TYR A 235 -14.37 -20.25 9.25
CA TYR A 235 -13.17 -21.03 8.92
C TYR A 235 -12.64 -20.60 7.56
N SER A 236 -11.37 -20.19 7.53
CA SER A 236 -10.67 -19.74 6.32
C SER A 236 -9.48 -20.65 6.02
N LEU A 237 -9.41 -21.19 4.81
CA LEU A 237 -8.27 -21.91 4.28
C LEU A 237 -7.67 -21.12 3.12
N ASN A 238 -6.34 -20.93 3.11
CA ASN A 238 -5.60 -20.36 1.99
C ASN A 238 -4.56 -21.36 1.48
N ILE A 239 -4.53 -21.57 0.19
CA ILE A 239 -3.53 -22.41 -0.48
C ILE A 239 -2.72 -21.49 -1.39
N LEU A 240 -1.41 -21.37 -1.11
CA LEU A 240 -0.47 -20.49 -1.79
C LEU A 240 0.66 -21.31 -2.41
N GLY A 241 1.04 -21.02 -3.66
CA GLY A 241 2.11 -21.72 -4.34
C GLY A 241 3.36 -20.87 -4.61
N ASN A 242 3.30 -19.57 -4.30
CA ASN A 242 4.39 -18.61 -4.54
C ASN A 242 5.40 -18.55 -3.37
N GLN A 243 6.42 -17.71 -3.52
CA GLN A 243 7.47 -17.54 -2.50
C GLN A 243 6.93 -17.00 -1.16
N ASP A 244 5.89 -16.16 -1.19
CA ASP A 244 5.24 -15.67 0.03
C ASP A 244 4.61 -16.84 0.81
N GLY A 245 3.90 -17.73 0.12
CA GLY A 245 3.35 -18.95 0.74
C GLY A 245 4.43 -19.82 1.37
N LYS A 246 5.57 -19.98 0.68
CA LYS A 246 6.72 -20.74 1.22
C LYS A 246 7.30 -20.07 2.47
N ASN A 247 7.44 -18.75 2.48
CA ASN A 247 7.95 -18.00 3.62
C ASN A 247 7.01 -18.08 4.84
N LEU A 248 5.70 -18.18 4.61
CA LEU A 248 4.69 -18.31 5.68
C LEU A 248 4.63 -19.71 6.34
N MET A 249 5.37 -20.69 5.82
CA MET A 249 5.54 -21.97 6.51
C MET A 249 6.43 -21.83 7.76
N ASP A 250 7.19 -20.75 7.90
CA ASP A 250 7.90 -20.40 9.13
C ASP A 250 6.91 -19.79 10.14
N PRO A 251 6.69 -20.44 11.33
CA PRO A 251 5.74 -19.97 12.34
C PRO A 251 6.02 -18.54 12.83
N HIS A 252 7.28 -18.13 12.92
CA HIS A 252 7.65 -16.78 13.36
C HIS A 252 7.24 -15.69 12.37
N ARG A 253 7.27 -16.00 11.07
CA ARG A 253 6.83 -15.11 10.01
C ARG A 253 5.31 -15.14 9.81
N ALA A 254 4.69 -16.29 10.07
CA ALA A 254 3.24 -16.47 9.96
C ALA A 254 2.47 -15.80 11.11
N ALA A 255 3.04 -15.70 12.31
CA ALA A 255 2.34 -15.21 13.51
C ALA A 255 1.71 -13.84 13.32
N GLY A 256 2.44 -12.87 12.75
CA GLY A 256 1.90 -11.52 12.45
C GLY A 256 0.74 -11.54 11.46
N LYS A 257 0.84 -12.35 10.39
CA LYS A 257 -0.23 -12.45 9.37
C LYS A 257 -1.47 -13.20 9.88
N LEU A 258 -1.33 -14.10 10.84
CA LEU A 258 -2.45 -14.88 11.40
C LEU A 258 -3.25 -14.02 12.38
N SER A 259 -2.61 -13.29 13.31
CA SER A 259 -3.29 -12.39 14.24
C SER A 259 -4.06 -11.28 13.48
N ASN A 260 -3.46 -10.69 12.47
CA ASN A 260 -4.07 -9.64 11.66
C ASN A 260 -5.36 -10.07 10.94
N LYS A 261 -5.55 -11.37 10.71
CA LYS A 261 -6.75 -11.90 10.06
C LYS A 261 -7.86 -12.27 11.03
N THR A 262 -7.53 -12.49 12.31
CA THR A 262 -8.51 -12.87 13.33
C THR A 262 -9.22 -11.65 13.93
N ASP A 263 -8.50 -10.60 14.24
CA ASP A 263 -9.02 -9.45 14.99
C ASP A 263 -10.05 -8.65 14.18
N ILE A 264 -9.82 -8.46 12.87
CA ILE A 264 -10.70 -7.65 12.00
C ILE A 264 -12.15 -8.14 11.95
N LEU A 265 -12.39 -9.44 12.11
CA LEU A 265 -13.75 -9.97 12.11
C LEU A 265 -14.50 -9.60 13.39
N ASP A 266 -13.85 -9.81 14.54
CA ASP A 266 -14.42 -9.51 15.85
C ASP A 266 -14.67 -7.99 15.99
N ASP A 267 -13.75 -7.16 15.49
CA ASP A 267 -13.90 -5.70 15.44
C ASP A 267 -15.12 -5.28 14.62
N ILE A 268 -15.28 -5.85 13.41
CA ILE A 268 -16.45 -5.54 12.56
C ILE A 268 -17.72 -6.00 13.25
N MET A 269 -17.77 -7.21 13.79
CA MET A 269 -18.98 -7.76 14.41
C MET A 269 -19.31 -7.06 15.72
N GLY A 270 -18.30 -6.64 16.49
CA GLY A 270 -18.44 -6.02 17.82
C GLY A 270 -18.59 -7.05 18.95
N TYR A 271 -18.26 -8.31 18.66
CA TYR A 271 -18.22 -9.42 19.63
C TYR A 271 -17.23 -10.50 19.13
N GLN A 272 -16.76 -11.34 20.04
CA GLN A 272 -15.88 -12.47 19.70
C GLN A 272 -16.66 -13.59 19.00
N VAL A 273 -16.32 -13.87 17.75
CA VAL A 273 -16.95 -14.93 16.98
C VAL A 273 -16.65 -16.30 17.62
N GLY A 274 -17.71 -17.04 17.99
CA GLY A 274 -17.62 -18.30 18.70
C GLY A 274 -17.72 -18.19 20.21
N GLU A 275 -17.98 -17.01 20.79
CA GLU A 275 -18.11 -16.78 22.23
C GLU A 275 -19.02 -17.80 22.91
N ARG A 276 -20.14 -18.17 22.30
CA ARG A 276 -21.08 -19.15 22.84
C ARG A 276 -20.50 -20.55 23.00
N TYR A 277 -19.36 -20.87 22.38
CA TYR A 277 -18.67 -22.15 22.52
C TYR A 277 -17.52 -22.06 23.54
N GLY A 278 -17.29 -20.91 24.15
CA GLY A 278 -16.19 -20.66 25.06
C GLY A 278 -14.81 -20.63 24.41
N VAL A 279 -14.76 -20.65 23.07
CA VAL A 279 -13.52 -20.58 22.29
C VAL A 279 -13.77 -19.80 21.01
N SER A 280 -12.74 -19.10 20.51
CA SER A 280 -12.83 -18.45 19.21
C SER A 280 -13.10 -19.48 18.10
N SER A 281 -14.16 -19.25 17.34
CA SER A 281 -14.53 -20.04 16.15
C SER A 281 -14.11 -19.36 14.86
N HIS A 282 -13.30 -18.32 14.93
CA HIS A 282 -12.60 -17.75 13.79
C HIS A 282 -11.24 -18.43 13.62
N LYS A 283 -11.10 -19.24 12.58
CA LYS A 283 -9.88 -20.03 12.31
C LYS A 283 -9.34 -19.70 10.92
N VAL A 284 -8.03 -19.50 10.84
CA VAL A 284 -7.32 -19.25 9.58
C VAL A 284 -6.21 -20.28 9.42
N GLN A 285 -6.25 -21.02 8.33
CA GLN A 285 -5.23 -21.97 7.90
C GLN A 285 -4.56 -21.46 6.63
N ILE A 286 -3.24 -21.58 6.55
CA ILE A 286 -2.45 -21.25 5.36
C ILE A 286 -1.60 -22.46 5.02
N ASP A 287 -1.74 -22.97 3.81
CA ASP A 287 -0.99 -24.11 3.31
C ASP A 287 -0.16 -23.70 2.08
N TYR A 288 1.09 -24.16 2.04
CA TYR A 288 1.94 -24.01 0.86
C TYR A 288 1.75 -25.20 -0.07
N TYR A 289 1.43 -24.93 -1.33
CA TYR A 289 1.28 -25.94 -2.37
C TYR A 289 1.88 -25.43 -3.70
N ALA A 290 3.13 -25.83 -3.95
CA ALA A 290 3.93 -25.33 -5.07
C ALA A 290 3.25 -25.33 -6.45
N PRO A 291 2.41 -26.36 -6.83
CA PRO A 291 1.73 -26.35 -8.12
C PRO A 291 0.78 -25.18 -8.39
N ARG A 292 0.42 -24.39 -7.37
CA ARG A 292 -0.42 -23.19 -7.54
C ARG A 292 0.34 -22.01 -8.14
N GLY A 293 1.68 -21.94 -8.02
CA GLY A 293 2.44 -20.76 -8.47
C GLY A 293 1.91 -19.47 -7.84
N ASP A 294 1.68 -18.42 -8.64
CA ASP A 294 1.05 -17.17 -8.20
C ASP A 294 -0.48 -17.28 -8.01
N ALA A 295 -1.10 -18.33 -8.51
CA ALA A 295 -2.53 -18.57 -8.31
C ALA A 295 -2.81 -18.95 -6.84
N LYS A 296 -3.69 -18.17 -6.21
CA LYS A 296 -4.15 -18.38 -4.85
C LYS A 296 -5.52 -19.01 -4.84
N GLU A 297 -5.73 -19.93 -3.93
CA GLU A 297 -7.04 -20.47 -3.65
C GLU A 297 -7.40 -20.19 -2.19
N ALA A 298 -8.56 -19.61 -1.96
CA ALA A 298 -9.07 -19.30 -0.64
C ALA A 298 -10.48 -19.88 -0.48
N TRP A 299 -10.68 -20.64 0.60
CA TRP A 299 -11.96 -21.25 0.96
C TRP A 299 -12.42 -20.69 2.28
N ASP A 300 -13.66 -20.22 2.34
CA ASP A 300 -14.28 -19.80 3.59
C ASP A 300 -15.57 -20.57 3.81
N VAL A 301 -15.75 -21.07 5.03
CA VAL A 301 -17.01 -21.58 5.58
C VAL A 301 -17.44 -20.61 6.66
N ILE A 302 -18.61 -19.99 6.45
CA ILE A 302 -19.16 -18.96 7.31
C ILE A 302 -20.47 -19.47 7.87
N ASP A 303 -20.48 -19.78 9.17
CA ASP A 303 -21.68 -20.22 9.87
C ASP A 303 -22.28 -19.03 10.63
N PHE A 304 -23.59 -18.82 10.46
CA PHE A 304 -24.30 -17.70 11.05
C PHE A 304 -25.74 -18.05 11.41
N LEU A 305 -26.32 -17.26 12.29
CA LEU A 305 -27.66 -17.44 12.82
C LEU A 305 -28.60 -16.35 12.30
N GLY A 306 -29.77 -16.76 11.91
CA GLY A 306 -30.87 -15.85 11.58
C GLY A 306 -31.88 -15.72 12.71
N VAL A 307 -33.07 -15.25 12.36
CA VAL A 307 -34.22 -15.15 13.27
C VAL A 307 -34.49 -16.51 13.95
N PHE A 308 -34.86 -16.49 15.23
CA PHE A 308 -35.03 -17.65 16.09
C PHE A 308 -33.75 -18.46 16.35
N GLY A 309 -32.56 -17.93 16.02
CA GLY A 309 -31.31 -18.65 16.19
C GLY A 309 -31.13 -19.84 15.22
N LEU A 310 -31.86 -19.86 14.11
CA LEU A 310 -31.74 -20.95 13.13
C LEU A 310 -30.42 -20.84 12.37
N PRO A 311 -29.62 -21.94 12.32
CA PRO A 311 -28.30 -21.94 11.70
C PRO A 311 -28.39 -21.93 10.17
N MET A 312 -27.49 -21.17 9.57
CA MET A 312 -27.26 -21.11 8.13
C MET A 312 -25.76 -21.13 7.86
N SER A 313 -25.38 -21.49 6.65
CA SER A 313 -23.97 -21.53 6.25
C SER A 313 -23.78 -20.96 4.86
N LEU A 314 -22.76 -20.13 4.69
CA LEU A 314 -22.26 -19.66 3.40
C LEU A 314 -20.91 -20.29 3.12
N ARG A 315 -20.67 -20.71 1.89
CA ARG A 315 -19.38 -21.18 1.43
C ARG A 315 -18.88 -20.28 0.31
N LEU A 316 -17.65 -19.80 0.43
CA LEU A 316 -17.00 -18.97 -0.55
C LEU A 316 -15.73 -19.69 -1.04
N ASN A 317 -15.55 -19.72 -2.35
CA ASN A 317 -14.28 -20.10 -2.97
C ASN A 317 -13.81 -18.94 -3.84
N LEU A 318 -12.61 -18.43 -3.56
CA LEU A 318 -11.95 -17.42 -4.36
C LEU A 318 -10.71 -18.01 -5.00
N GLN A 319 -10.69 -18.07 -6.32
CA GLN A 319 -9.48 -18.32 -7.09
C GLN A 319 -9.00 -16.99 -7.68
N GLY A 320 -7.76 -16.61 -7.38
CA GLY A 320 -7.21 -15.33 -7.80
C GLY A 320 -5.70 -15.37 -7.94
N ARG A 321 -5.14 -14.23 -8.36
CA ARG A 321 -3.69 -14.00 -8.40
C ARG A 321 -3.38 -12.82 -7.52
N ASP A 322 -2.63 -13.04 -6.42
CA ASP A 322 -2.36 -12.00 -5.43
C ASP A 322 -1.67 -10.79 -6.04
N SER A 323 -0.69 -10.99 -6.94
CA SER A 323 0.04 -9.89 -7.58
C SER A 323 -0.84 -9.03 -8.50
N ILE A 324 -1.82 -9.65 -9.18
CA ILE A 324 -2.79 -8.94 -10.03
C ILE A 324 -3.77 -8.12 -9.18
N LEU A 325 -4.12 -8.60 -7.99
CA LEU A 325 -4.96 -7.85 -7.05
C LEU A 325 -4.17 -6.76 -6.33
N ALA A 326 -2.88 -6.99 -6.03
CA ALA A 326 -2.04 -6.08 -5.27
C ALA A 326 -1.54 -4.87 -6.06
N ALA A 327 -1.08 -5.08 -7.31
CA ALA A 327 -0.47 -4.01 -8.10
C ALA A 327 -1.40 -2.80 -8.34
N PRO A 328 -2.69 -2.96 -8.68
CA PRO A 328 -3.62 -1.83 -8.77
C PRO A 328 -3.81 -1.09 -7.44
N LEU A 329 -3.88 -1.83 -6.31
CA LEU A 329 -4.01 -1.20 -4.99
C LEU A 329 -2.76 -0.40 -4.61
N ALA A 330 -1.56 -0.91 -4.91
CA ALA A 330 -0.32 -0.19 -4.69
C ALA A 330 -0.23 1.11 -5.51
N LEU A 331 -0.71 1.07 -6.77
CA LEU A 331 -0.77 2.25 -7.63
C LEU A 331 -1.83 3.26 -7.13
N ASP A 332 -3.00 2.79 -6.72
CA ASP A 332 -4.03 3.65 -6.13
C ASP A 332 -3.52 4.35 -4.87
N LEU A 333 -2.88 3.59 -3.98
CA LEU A 333 -2.25 4.15 -2.77
C LEU A 333 -1.19 5.20 -3.11
N ALA A 334 -0.35 4.94 -4.11
CA ALA A 334 0.65 5.91 -4.57
C ALA A 334 -0.02 7.22 -5.02
N ARG A 335 -1.11 7.15 -5.76
CA ARG A 335 -1.89 8.30 -6.21
C ARG A 335 -2.52 9.06 -5.03
N TRP A 336 -3.18 8.33 -4.11
CA TRP A 336 -3.73 8.92 -2.89
C TRP A 336 -2.66 9.68 -2.11
N MET A 337 -1.50 9.06 -1.88
CA MET A 337 -0.46 9.64 -1.04
C MET A 337 0.15 10.91 -1.63
N VAL A 338 0.30 10.97 -2.95
CA VAL A 338 0.75 12.19 -3.64
C VAL A 338 -0.30 13.30 -3.53
N VAL A 339 -1.58 12.99 -3.76
CA VAL A 339 -2.67 13.97 -3.65
C VAL A 339 -2.83 14.45 -2.21
N LEU A 340 -2.74 13.56 -1.23
CA LEU A 340 -2.79 13.90 0.20
C LEU A 340 -1.64 14.85 0.61
N GLN A 341 -0.43 14.60 0.13
CA GLN A 341 0.68 15.53 0.38
C GLN A 341 0.43 16.90 -0.27
N MET A 342 -0.09 16.93 -1.50
CA MET A 342 -0.49 18.18 -2.16
C MET A 342 -1.58 18.93 -1.41
N ALA A 343 -2.50 18.23 -0.74
CA ALA A 343 -3.54 18.80 0.10
C ALA A 343 -3.05 19.19 1.51
N GLY A 344 -1.76 19.02 1.82
CA GLY A 344 -1.17 19.36 3.11
C GLY A 344 -1.40 18.32 4.22
N ARG A 345 -1.76 17.07 3.88
CA ARG A 345 -1.87 15.98 4.85
C ARG A 345 -0.48 15.52 5.30
N SER A 346 -0.34 15.22 6.59
CA SER A 346 0.90 14.69 7.18
C SER A 346 0.59 13.60 8.22
N GLY A 347 1.59 12.75 8.49
CA GLY A 347 1.43 11.64 9.44
C GLY A 347 0.51 10.53 8.94
N PRO A 348 -0.05 9.72 9.85
CA PRO A 348 -0.89 8.57 9.52
C PRO A 348 -2.18 8.95 8.79
N VAL A 349 -2.62 8.07 7.88
CA VAL A 349 -3.86 8.23 7.10
C VAL A 349 -4.78 7.02 7.32
N PRO A 350 -5.48 6.93 8.48
CA PRO A 350 -6.39 5.82 8.79
C PRO A 350 -7.58 5.73 7.84
N GLU A 351 -7.93 6.83 7.16
CA GLU A 351 -8.99 6.90 6.17
C GLU A 351 -8.75 5.95 4.97
N LEU A 352 -7.49 5.52 4.74
CA LEU A 352 -7.12 4.55 3.72
C LEU A 352 -7.33 3.08 4.16
N ALA A 353 -8.11 2.83 5.23
CA ALA A 353 -8.45 1.48 5.72
C ALA A 353 -9.06 0.56 4.65
N PHE A 354 -9.66 1.12 3.60
CA PHE A 354 -10.15 0.36 2.45
C PHE A 354 -9.05 -0.53 1.83
N TYR A 355 -7.80 -0.07 1.84
CA TYR A 355 -6.66 -0.75 1.20
C TYR A 355 -5.88 -1.68 2.12
N TYR A 356 -6.04 -1.57 3.45
CA TYR A 356 -5.18 -2.21 4.43
C TYR A 356 -5.94 -3.17 5.36
N LYS A 357 -5.24 -4.22 5.80
CA LYS A 357 -5.74 -5.13 6.84
C LYS A 357 -5.53 -4.54 8.24
N GLN A 358 -4.45 -3.78 8.42
CA GLN A 358 -4.11 -3.07 9.65
C GLN A 358 -3.87 -1.58 9.34
N PRO A 359 -4.92 -0.78 9.21
CA PRO A 359 -4.77 0.65 8.96
C PRO A 359 -4.03 1.35 10.10
N VAL A 360 -3.07 2.21 9.76
CA VAL A 360 -2.26 2.96 10.72
C VAL A 360 -2.92 4.29 11.04
N GLY A 361 -3.08 4.58 12.32
CA GLY A 361 -3.70 5.80 12.83
C GLY A 361 -4.80 5.51 13.86
N HIS A 362 -5.51 6.54 14.28
CA HIS A 362 -6.60 6.43 15.26
C HIS A 362 -7.93 6.20 14.55
N ASP A 363 -8.76 5.36 15.13
CA ASP A 363 -10.16 5.12 14.76
C ASP A 363 -10.38 4.85 13.25
N PRO A 364 -9.67 3.87 12.64
CA PRO A 364 -9.91 3.55 11.25
C PRO A 364 -11.33 3.02 11.04
N PRO A 365 -11.98 3.33 9.89
CA PRO A 365 -13.30 2.80 9.59
C PRO A 365 -13.25 1.28 9.45
N LEU A 366 -14.16 0.58 10.14
CA LEU A 366 -14.16 -0.88 10.25
C LEU A 366 -14.99 -1.56 9.16
N THR A 367 -16.25 -1.12 8.98
CA THR A 367 -17.15 -1.75 8.01
C THR A 367 -16.82 -1.32 6.58
N PHE A 368 -17.16 -2.15 5.61
CA PHE A 368 -16.97 -1.82 4.20
C PHE A 368 -17.67 -0.52 3.79
N GLN A 369 -18.87 -0.30 4.30
CA GLN A 369 -19.65 0.90 4.02
C GLN A 369 -18.96 2.16 4.55
N ASP A 370 -18.46 2.10 5.78
CA ASP A 370 -17.73 3.21 6.41
C ASP A 370 -16.41 3.48 5.69
N GLN A 371 -15.68 2.42 5.30
CA GLN A 371 -14.43 2.55 4.53
C GLN A 371 -14.65 3.29 3.21
N VAL A 372 -15.72 2.95 2.48
CA VAL A 372 -16.05 3.62 1.21
C VAL A 372 -16.53 5.05 1.43
N ALA A 373 -17.35 5.30 2.47
CA ALA A 373 -17.85 6.63 2.81
C ALA A 373 -16.68 7.57 3.18
N VAL A 374 -15.83 7.14 4.11
CA VAL A 374 -14.66 7.90 4.58
C VAL A 374 -13.68 8.18 3.42
N LEU A 375 -13.48 7.20 2.52
CA LEU A 375 -12.61 7.40 1.35
C LEU A 375 -13.17 8.49 0.40
N ARG A 376 -14.49 8.55 0.21
CA ARG A 376 -15.15 9.61 -0.58
C ARG A 376 -15.01 10.97 0.10
N GLU A 377 -15.21 11.05 1.39
CA GLU A 377 -15.02 12.27 2.18
C GLU A 377 -13.59 12.77 2.11
N LEU A 378 -12.60 11.86 2.18
CA LEU A 378 -11.20 12.18 2.01
C LEU A 378 -10.91 12.77 0.62
N GLY A 379 -11.52 12.22 -0.43
CA GLY A 379 -11.42 12.77 -1.79
C GLY A 379 -11.96 14.18 -1.88
N LEU A 380 -13.16 14.44 -1.34
CA LEU A 380 -13.75 15.78 -1.30
C LEU A 380 -12.88 16.76 -0.50
N TRP A 381 -12.36 16.35 0.64
CA TRP A 381 -11.43 17.15 1.44
C TRP A 381 -10.16 17.53 0.63
N CYS A 382 -9.58 16.61 -0.12
CA CYS A 382 -8.44 16.89 -0.98
C CYS A 382 -8.79 17.95 -2.05
N HIS A 383 -9.94 17.81 -2.71
CA HIS A 383 -10.42 18.79 -3.69
C HIS A 383 -10.54 20.19 -3.09
N GLU A 384 -11.20 20.32 -1.94
CA GLU A 384 -11.38 21.61 -1.29
C GLU A 384 -10.05 22.28 -0.91
N ARG A 385 -9.12 21.50 -0.35
CA ARG A 385 -7.80 22.01 0.07
C ARG A 385 -6.98 22.50 -1.12
N ILE A 386 -6.85 21.68 -2.15
CA ILE A 386 -6.05 22.01 -3.33
C ILE A 386 -6.64 23.20 -4.11
N LEU A 387 -7.97 23.29 -4.19
CA LEU A 387 -8.62 24.44 -4.86
C LEU A 387 -8.43 25.74 -4.06
N LYS A 388 -8.53 25.72 -2.74
CA LYS A 388 -8.25 26.88 -1.88
C LYS A 388 -6.83 27.39 -2.07
N ASP A 389 -5.85 26.50 -2.02
CA ASP A 389 -4.44 26.86 -2.19
C ASP A 389 -4.15 27.46 -3.57
N ARG A 390 -4.75 26.92 -4.64
CA ARG A 390 -4.66 27.47 -5.98
C ARG A 390 -5.28 28.87 -6.10
N GLY A 391 -6.44 29.07 -5.47
CA GLY A 391 -7.11 30.37 -5.44
C GLY A 391 -6.26 31.44 -4.72
N GLN A 392 -5.62 31.06 -3.63
CA GLN A 392 -4.75 31.96 -2.87
C GLN A 392 -3.46 32.31 -3.61
N GLN A 393 -2.81 31.33 -4.24
CA GLN A 393 -1.62 31.56 -5.08
C GLN A 393 -1.92 32.45 -6.30
N ALA A 394 -3.10 32.31 -6.91
CA ALA A 394 -3.53 33.16 -8.01
C ALA A 394 -3.78 34.60 -7.55
N ALA A 395 -4.37 34.81 -6.40
CA ALA A 395 -4.59 36.13 -5.81
C ALA A 395 -3.26 36.83 -5.45
N ASP A 396 -2.33 36.12 -4.80
CA ASP A 396 -1.00 36.64 -4.44
C ASP A 396 -0.14 36.97 -5.66
N SER A 397 -0.22 36.17 -6.74
CA SER A 397 0.49 36.45 -7.98
C SER A 397 -0.09 37.63 -8.74
N GLY A 398 -1.41 37.81 -8.71
CA GLY A 398 -2.08 38.99 -9.27
C GLY A 398 -1.68 40.29 -8.55
N GLN A 399 -1.60 40.24 -7.21
CA GLN A 399 -1.18 41.39 -6.39
C GLN A 399 0.28 41.78 -6.63
N ARG A 400 1.20 40.80 -6.71
CA ARG A 400 2.61 41.06 -7.05
C ARG A 400 2.81 41.59 -8.47
N ALA A 401 1.96 41.22 -9.43
CA ALA A 401 1.99 41.76 -10.77
C ALA A 401 1.48 43.21 -10.81
N ALA A 402 0.44 43.54 -10.05
CA ALA A 402 -0.10 44.90 -9.91
C ALA A 402 0.91 45.85 -9.25
N ASP A 403 1.62 45.38 -8.18
CA ASP A 403 2.64 46.16 -7.48
C ASP A 403 3.88 46.46 -8.35
N ARG A 404 4.22 45.55 -9.28
CA ARG A 404 5.33 45.77 -10.24
C ARG A 404 4.95 46.67 -11.42
N GLY A 405 3.69 46.85 -11.70
CA GLY A 405 3.19 47.75 -12.76
C GLY A 405 3.03 49.20 -12.31
N GLN A 406 3.25 49.49 -11.01
CA GLN A 406 3.18 50.87 -10.44
C GLN A 406 4.55 51.49 -10.14
N LEU A 407 5.64 50.82 -10.50
CA LEU A 407 7.01 51.33 -10.49
C LEU A 407 7.50 51.56 -11.92
#